data_04b8913c0902aa496edbc676bf8cc03d
#
_entry.id   04b8913c0902aa496edbc676bf8cc03d
#
_cell.length_a   1.000
_cell.length_b   1.000
_cell.length_c   1.000
_cell.angle_alpha   90.00
_cell.angle_beta   90.00
_cell.angle_gamma   90.00
#
_symmetry.space_group_name_H-M   'P 1'
#
loop_
_entity.id
_entity.type
_entity.pdbx_description
1 polymer ?
#
loop_
_entity_poly.entity_id
_entity_poly.type
_entity_poly.pdbx_seq_one_letter_code
_entity_poly.pdbx_strand_id
1 'polypeptide(L)'
;LERFYPGNVLVTGFDIIFFWVARMMMMGSYFMKQTPFKDVYIHPLIRDEKGQKMSKSKGNIIDPLVLLDKYGADTLRFTLTALLNPGRDVKLAEDRVKGYKSFTNKIWNAANFLNINQVFFIDSLDNEKISLDTSKWILKEYQNVQAEYFKNIEKYQFHEIASLIYHFTWHTFCDWYIEFIKSDFANDEKSEETKKVSGWIFIQILKLLHPIMPFITEK
;
A
#
# COMPACT_ATOMS: atom_id res chain seq x y z
N LEU A 1 -2.23 -20.04 -27.19
CA LEU A 1 -1.70 -20.53 -25.90
C LEU A 1 -0.37 -19.90 -25.56
N GLU A 2 0.60 -19.84 -26.47
CA GLU A 2 1.97 -19.32 -26.22
C GLU A 2 2.03 -17.92 -25.57
N ARG A 3 1.01 -17.08 -25.80
CA ARG A 3 0.93 -15.74 -25.20
C ARG A 3 0.48 -15.76 -23.73
N PHE A 4 -0.29 -16.75 -23.31
CA PHE A 4 -0.98 -16.76 -22.03
C PHE A 4 -0.60 -17.95 -21.12
N TYR A 5 0.17 -18.87 -21.64
CA TYR A 5 0.67 -20.02 -20.92
C TYR A 5 2.19 -20.16 -21.12
N PRO A 6 2.98 -20.28 -20.04
CA PRO A 6 2.59 -20.33 -18.63
C PRO A 6 2.15 -18.97 -18.08
N GLY A 7 1.38 -18.97 -16.97
CA GLY A 7 1.11 -17.79 -16.18
C GLY A 7 2.33 -17.37 -15.35
N ASN A 8 2.45 -16.09 -15.00
CA ASN A 8 3.57 -15.63 -14.20
C ASN A 8 3.37 -15.97 -12.71
N VAL A 9 2.23 -15.60 -12.14
CA VAL A 9 1.94 -15.77 -10.72
C VAL A 9 0.55 -16.37 -10.54
N LEU A 10 0.46 -17.40 -9.70
CA LEU A 10 -0.80 -17.92 -9.16
C LEU A 10 -0.97 -17.42 -7.72
N VAL A 11 -2.11 -16.81 -7.41
CA VAL A 11 -2.48 -16.41 -6.05
C VAL A 11 -3.50 -17.40 -5.49
N THR A 12 -3.25 -17.97 -4.31
CA THR A 12 -4.09 -19.02 -3.73
C THR A 12 -4.06 -19.02 -2.21
N GLY A 13 -5.11 -19.58 -1.59
CA GLY A 13 -5.07 -19.98 -0.17
C GLY A 13 -4.36 -21.32 0.01
N PHE A 14 -3.81 -21.54 1.19
CA PHE A 14 -3.11 -22.79 1.50
C PHE A 14 -4.05 -24.02 1.53
N ASP A 15 -5.32 -23.82 1.84
CA ASP A 15 -6.34 -24.85 1.99
C ASP A 15 -6.71 -25.55 0.67
N ILE A 16 -6.42 -24.94 -0.47
CA ILE A 16 -6.70 -25.51 -1.80
C ILE A 16 -5.44 -25.86 -2.60
N ILE A 17 -4.26 -25.83 -2.00
CA ILE A 17 -3.00 -26.18 -2.68
C ILE A 17 -3.08 -27.60 -3.24
N PHE A 18 -3.52 -28.57 -2.44
CA PHE A 18 -3.49 -29.97 -2.80
C PHE A 18 -4.44 -30.34 -3.94
N PHE A 19 -5.69 -29.87 -3.88
CA PHE A 19 -6.67 -30.30 -4.89
C PHE A 19 -6.90 -29.27 -6.02
N TRP A 20 -6.29 -28.11 -5.95
CA TRP A 20 -6.39 -27.12 -7.01
C TRP A 20 -5.03 -26.83 -7.64
N VAL A 21 -4.05 -26.36 -6.88
CA VAL A 21 -2.73 -26.02 -7.40
C VAL A 21 -1.99 -27.25 -7.91
N ALA A 22 -1.95 -28.33 -7.10
CA ALA A 22 -1.28 -29.57 -7.49
C ALA A 22 -1.88 -30.19 -8.76
N ARG A 23 -3.22 -30.15 -8.91
CA ARG A 23 -3.87 -30.61 -10.16
C ARG A 23 -3.44 -29.79 -11.37
N MET A 24 -3.41 -28.48 -11.27
CA MET A 24 -2.95 -27.63 -12.37
C MET A 24 -1.50 -27.92 -12.73
N MET A 25 -0.63 -28.11 -11.73
CA MET A 25 0.77 -28.45 -11.95
C MET A 25 0.93 -29.81 -12.62
N MET A 26 0.20 -30.84 -12.16
CA MET A 26 0.25 -32.19 -12.74
C MET A 26 -0.25 -32.18 -14.20
N MET A 27 -1.42 -31.56 -14.47
CA MET A 27 -2.00 -31.51 -15.80
C MET A 27 -1.16 -30.64 -16.75
N GLY A 28 -0.69 -29.50 -16.28
CA GLY A 28 0.20 -28.63 -17.06
C GLY A 28 1.50 -29.34 -17.45
N SER A 29 2.17 -29.98 -16.48
CA SER A 29 3.40 -30.73 -16.75
C SER A 29 3.17 -31.93 -17.67
N TYR A 30 2.04 -32.61 -17.53
CA TYR A 30 1.73 -33.77 -18.37
C TYR A 30 1.38 -33.40 -19.81
N PHE A 31 0.45 -32.46 -20.01
CA PHE A 31 -0.04 -32.11 -21.36
C PHE A 31 0.81 -31.06 -22.07
N MET A 32 1.27 -30.05 -21.33
CA MET A 32 2.01 -28.91 -21.92
C MET A 32 3.52 -29.07 -21.80
N LYS A 33 4.00 -30.11 -21.07
CA LYS A 33 5.43 -30.40 -20.84
C LYS A 33 6.20 -29.26 -20.15
N GLN A 34 5.46 -28.35 -19.46
CA GLN A 34 6.06 -27.28 -18.70
C GLN A 34 5.18 -26.91 -17.50
N THR A 35 5.77 -26.25 -16.50
CA THR A 35 5.04 -25.76 -15.31
C THR A 35 4.03 -24.69 -15.69
N PRO A 36 2.80 -24.69 -15.13
CA PRO A 36 1.75 -23.75 -15.51
C PRO A 36 1.98 -22.32 -15.00
N PHE A 37 2.80 -22.12 -13.95
CA PHE A 37 3.13 -20.81 -13.39
C PHE A 37 4.59 -20.79 -12.92
N LYS A 38 5.16 -19.59 -12.93
CA LYS A 38 6.50 -19.34 -12.43
C LYS A 38 6.53 -19.30 -10.91
N ASP A 39 5.60 -18.53 -10.32
CA ASP A 39 5.51 -18.32 -8.88
C ASP A 39 4.11 -18.70 -8.37
N VAL A 40 4.04 -19.17 -7.12
CA VAL A 40 2.79 -19.43 -6.40
C VAL A 40 2.78 -18.59 -5.13
N TYR A 41 1.94 -17.55 -5.08
CA TYR A 41 1.75 -16.74 -3.90
C TYR A 41 0.64 -17.33 -3.02
N ILE A 42 1.00 -17.74 -1.82
CA ILE A 42 0.06 -18.36 -0.86
C ILE A 42 -0.32 -17.32 0.16
N HIS A 43 -1.56 -16.81 0.06
CA HIS A 43 -2.08 -15.81 0.99
C HIS A 43 -2.66 -16.46 2.26
N PRO A 44 -2.62 -15.75 3.41
CA PRO A 44 -3.28 -16.21 4.63
C PRO A 44 -4.81 -16.20 4.48
N LEU A 45 -5.50 -17.00 5.30
CA LEU A 45 -6.96 -16.96 5.40
C LEU A 45 -7.40 -15.98 6.47
N ILE A 46 -8.56 -15.34 6.22
CA ILE A 46 -9.18 -14.46 7.19
C ILE A 46 -10.02 -15.27 8.16
N ARG A 47 -9.82 -15.01 9.45
CA ARG A 47 -10.57 -15.59 10.56
C ARG A 47 -11.30 -14.49 11.33
N ASP A 48 -12.27 -14.88 12.14
CA ASP A 48 -12.94 -13.97 13.05
C ASP A 48 -11.99 -13.45 14.15
N GLU A 49 -12.44 -12.53 14.99
CA GLU A 49 -11.67 -11.93 16.09
C GLU A 49 -11.12 -12.98 17.06
N LYS A 50 -11.84 -14.08 17.25
CA LYS A 50 -11.43 -15.20 18.10
C LYS A 50 -10.47 -16.19 17.42
N GLY A 51 -10.16 -15.94 16.13
CA GLY A 51 -9.31 -16.82 15.33
C GLY A 51 -10.02 -18.07 14.79
N GLN A 52 -11.36 -18.10 14.83
CA GLN A 52 -12.13 -19.24 14.30
C GLN A 52 -12.37 -19.07 12.80
N LYS A 53 -12.46 -20.21 12.09
CA LYS A 53 -12.86 -20.20 10.68
C LYS A 53 -14.29 -19.65 10.58
N MET A 54 -14.49 -18.66 9.71
CA MET A 54 -15.81 -18.12 9.44
C MET A 54 -16.68 -19.11 8.70
N SER A 55 -17.92 -19.25 9.13
CA SER A 55 -18.93 -20.07 8.45
C SER A 55 -20.34 -19.54 8.68
N LYS A 56 -21.22 -19.75 7.70
CA LYS A 56 -22.64 -19.36 7.81
C LYS A 56 -23.33 -20.04 9.00
N SER A 57 -22.99 -21.32 9.25
CA SER A 57 -23.56 -22.09 10.35
C SER A 57 -23.19 -21.58 11.75
N LYS A 58 -22.03 -20.92 11.88
CA LYS A 58 -21.58 -20.32 13.15
C LYS A 58 -22.02 -18.86 13.34
N GLY A 59 -22.56 -18.23 12.30
CA GLY A 59 -22.96 -16.82 12.36
C GLY A 59 -21.83 -15.83 12.60
N ASN A 60 -20.58 -16.22 12.34
CA ASN A 60 -19.38 -15.42 12.59
C ASN A 60 -18.76 -14.86 11.30
N ILE A 61 -19.56 -14.78 10.23
CA ILE A 61 -19.10 -14.19 8.96
C ILE A 61 -19.09 -12.68 9.09
N ILE A 62 -17.96 -12.09 8.78
CA ILE A 62 -17.84 -10.65 8.58
C ILE A 62 -18.13 -10.36 7.11
N ASP A 63 -19.23 -9.70 6.82
CA ASP A 63 -19.57 -9.29 5.45
C ASP A 63 -18.65 -8.12 5.05
N PRO A 64 -17.81 -8.30 4.03
CA PRO A 64 -16.92 -7.21 3.57
C PRO A 64 -17.70 -6.00 3.04
N LEU A 65 -18.94 -6.16 2.54
CA LEU A 65 -19.76 -5.05 2.07
C LEU A 65 -20.13 -4.10 3.21
N VAL A 66 -20.45 -4.63 4.38
CA VAL A 66 -20.72 -3.81 5.58
C VAL A 66 -19.47 -2.98 5.98
N LEU A 67 -18.28 -3.57 5.89
CA LEU A 67 -17.05 -2.85 6.16
C LEU A 67 -16.75 -1.80 5.08
N LEU A 68 -17.05 -2.09 3.82
CA LEU A 68 -16.91 -1.14 2.71
C LEU A 68 -17.81 0.07 2.90
N ASP A 69 -19.08 -0.14 3.25
CA ASP A 69 -20.03 0.95 3.47
C ASP A 69 -19.62 1.83 4.66
N LYS A 70 -19.13 1.21 5.73
CA LYS A 70 -18.78 1.91 6.96
C LYS A 70 -17.43 2.63 6.91
N TYR A 71 -16.41 2.04 6.31
CA TYR A 71 -15.02 2.51 6.36
C TYR A 71 -14.45 2.92 5.01
N GLY A 72 -15.08 2.55 3.91
CA GLY A 72 -14.62 2.77 2.55
C GLY A 72 -13.69 1.68 2.03
N ALA A 73 -13.65 1.54 0.70
CA ALA A 73 -12.90 0.49 0.02
C ALA A 73 -11.40 0.56 0.29
N ASP A 74 -10.80 1.75 0.21
CA ASP A 74 -9.36 1.94 0.42
C ASP A 74 -8.91 1.54 1.82
N THR A 75 -9.72 1.86 2.84
CA THR A 75 -9.43 1.46 4.22
C THR A 75 -9.41 -0.06 4.37
N LEU A 76 -10.38 -0.76 3.79
CA LEU A 76 -10.42 -2.22 3.84
C LEU A 76 -9.27 -2.84 3.06
N ARG A 77 -9.00 -2.37 1.85
CA ARG A 77 -7.88 -2.84 1.02
C ARG A 77 -6.54 -2.66 1.73
N PHE A 78 -6.30 -1.47 2.30
CA PHE A 78 -5.08 -1.21 3.06
C PHE A 78 -4.96 -2.11 4.30
N THR A 79 -6.06 -2.27 5.06
CA THR A 79 -6.10 -3.17 6.23
C THR A 79 -5.72 -4.59 5.86
N LEU A 80 -6.34 -5.13 4.80
CA LEU A 80 -6.06 -6.49 4.34
C LEU A 80 -4.60 -6.62 3.91
N THR A 81 -4.07 -5.66 3.13
CA THR A 81 -2.68 -5.67 2.68
C THR A 81 -1.70 -5.64 3.86
N ALA A 82 -1.94 -4.77 4.84
CA ALA A 82 -1.11 -4.65 6.04
C ALA A 82 -1.13 -5.92 6.92
N LEU A 83 -2.18 -6.73 6.82
CA LEU A 83 -2.33 -7.96 7.59
C LEU A 83 -1.84 -9.22 6.84
N LEU A 84 -1.40 -9.10 5.59
CA LEU A 84 -0.94 -10.22 4.74
C LEU A 84 0.42 -10.79 5.18
N ASN A 85 0.58 -11.11 6.46
CA ASN A 85 1.82 -11.71 6.93
C ASN A 85 1.87 -13.21 6.55
N PRO A 86 2.86 -13.66 5.76
CA PRO A 86 2.95 -15.05 5.33
C PRO A 86 2.99 -16.04 6.50
N GLY A 87 2.34 -17.20 6.31
CA GLY A 87 2.39 -18.32 7.26
C GLY A 87 1.48 -18.20 8.48
N ARG A 88 0.66 -17.15 8.59
CA ARG A 88 -0.31 -17.01 9.70
C ARG A 88 -1.66 -16.51 9.19
N ASP A 89 -2.72 -17.14 9.67
CA ASP A 89 -4.07 -16.67 9.42
C ASP A 89 -4.30 -15.29 10.04
N VAL A 90 -5.08 -14.47 9.34
CA VAL A 90 -5.38 -13.09 9.73
C VAL A 90 -6.62 -13.05 10.59
N LYS A 91 -6.50 -12.59 11.84
CA LYS A 91 -7.66 -12.24 12.66
C LYS A 91 -8.14 -10.85 12.26
N LEU A 92 -9.29 -10.79 11.60
CA LEU A 92 -9.90 -9.53 11.22
C LEU A 92 -10.80 -9.04 12.37
N ALA A 93 -10.34 -7.99 13.05
CA ALA A 93 -11.11 -7.25 14.04
C ALA A 93 -11.53 -5.91 13.44
N GLU A 94 -12.76 -5.48 13.68
CA GLU A 94 -13.28 -4.21 13.18
C GLU A 94 -12.46 -3.01 13.66
N ASP A 95 -11.93 -3.05 14.88
CA ASP A 95 -11.08 -1.99 15.43
C ASP A 95 -9.80 -1.77 14.61
N ARG A 96 -9.25 -2.80 13.98
CA ARG A 96 -8.10 -2.66 13.08
C ARG A 96 -8.47 -1.90 11.81
N VAL A 97 -9.63 -2.20 11.24
CA VAL A 97 -10.14 -1.46 10.06
C VAL A 97 -10.37 0.01 10.42
N LYS A 98 -10.98 0.27 11.59
CA LYS A 98 -11.18 1.62 12.12
C LYS A 98 -9.87 2.38 12.31
N GLY A 99 -8.81 1.71 12.79
CA GLY A 99 -7.48 2.31 12.93
C GLY A 99 -6.93 2.83 11.60
N TYR A 100 -7.03 2.04 10.54
CA TYR A 100 -6.56 2.45 9.21
C TYR A 100 -7.47 3.48 8.52
N LYS A 101 -8.72 3.67 8.97
CA LYS A 101 -9.55 4.81 8.53
C LYS A 101 -8.90 6.14 8.90
N SER A 102 -8.24 6.22 10.04
CA SER A 102 -7.49 7.40 10.45
C SER A 102 -6.33 7.72 9.50
N PHE A 103 -5.70 6.70 8.92
CA PHE A 103 -4.67 6.89 7.89
C PHE A 103 -5.23 7.51 6.61
N THR A 104 -6.39 7.04 6.13
CA THR A 104 -7.09 7.66 4.99
C THR A 104 -7.37 9.14 5.26
N ASN A 105 -7.89 9.46 6.46
CA ASN A 105 -8.15 10.84 6.86
C ASN A 105 -6.86 11.68 6.96
N LYS A 106 -5.75 11.09 7.41
CA LYS A 106 -4.45 11.78 7.50
C LYS A 106 -3.95 12.20 6.11
N ILE A 107 -4.05 11.31 5.11
CA ILE A 107 -3.69 11.59 3.72
C ILE A 107 -4.53 12.74 3.17
N TRP A 108 -5.84 12.69 3.37
CA TRP A 108 -6.77 13.74 2.94
C TRP A 108 -6.45 15.10 3.59
N ASN A 109 -6.17 15.11 4.88
CA ASN A 109 -5.81 16.32 5.59
C ASN A 109 -4.46 16.88 5.13
N ALA A 110 -3.48 16.02 4.82
CA ALA A 110 -2.21 16.44 4.24
C ALA A 110 -2.42 17.11 2.87
N ALA A 111 -3.24 16.51 1.99
CA ALA A 111 -3.60 17.10 0.70
C ALA A 111 -4.23 18.48 0.86
N ASN A 112 -5.20 18.61 1.77
CA ASN A 112 -5.86 19.90 2.05
C ASN A 112 -4.87 20.94 2.58
N PHE A 113 -3.96 20.56 3.48
CA PHE A 113 -2.94 21.45 3.99
C PHE A 113 -2.02 21.99 2.88
N LEU A 114 -1.56 21.08 1.99
CA LEU A 114 -0.73 21.46 0.86
C LEU A 114 -1.49 22.39 -0.12
N ASN A 115 -2.76 22.09 -0.39
CA ASN A 115 -3.60 22.91 -1.26
C ASN A 115 -3.83 24.33 -0.71
N ILE A 116 -4.12 24.45 0.60
CA ILE A 116 -4.28 25.76 1.25
C ILE A 116 -3.00 26.61 1.14
N ASN A 117 -1.83 25.97 1.21
CA ASN A 117 -0.54 26.63 1.05
C ASN A 117 -0.11 26.80 -0.42
N GLN A 118 -1.01 26.54 -1.38
CA GLN A 118 -0.78 26.73 -2.81
C GLN A 118 0.46 25.95 -3.31
N VAL A 119 0.59 24.71 -2.87
CA VAL A 119 1.69 23.84 -3.26
C VAL A 119 1.55 23.43 -4.73
N PHE A 120 2.66 23.35 -5.43
CA PHE A 120 2.72 22.94 -6.83
C PHE A 120 2.81 21.42 -6.95
N PHE A 121 1.79 20.78 -7.52
CA PHE A 121 1.82 19.37 -7.83
C PHE A 121 2.50 19.16 -9.19
N ILE A 122 3.76 18.73 -9.16
CA ILE A 122 4.63 18.55 -10.33
C ILE A 122 5.10 17.10 -10.47
N ASP A 123 5.23 16.63 -11.70
CA ASP A 123 5.67 15.27 -11.98
C ASP A 123 7.20 15.10 -11.98
N SER A 124 7.93 16.16 -12.24
CA SER A 124 9.40 16.15 -12.28
C SER A 124 9.99 17.22 -11.37
N LEU A 125 11.10 16.87 -10.72
CA LEU A 125 11.85 17.76 -9.84
C LEU A 125 13.28 17.90 -10.35
N ASP A 126 13.78 19.13 -10.44
CA ASP A 126 15.18 19.42 -10.78
C ASP A 126 16.03 19.36 -9.50
N ASN A 127 16.69 18.22 -9.30
CA ASN A 127 17.47 17.96 -8.09
C ASN A 127 18.71 18.89 -7.95
N GLU A 128 19.23 19.45 -9.05
CA GLU A 128 20.40 20.32 -9.01
C GLU A 128 20.09 21.68 -8.37
N LYS A 129 18.80 22.07 -8.36
CA LYS A 129 18.33 23.34 -7.79
C LYS A 129 17.89 23.25 -6.33
N ILE A 130 18.01 22.07 -5.70
CA ILE A 130 17.60 21.87 -4.31
C ILE A 130 18.68 22.34 -3.35
N SER A 131 18.34 23.37 -2.57
CA SER A 131 19.26 24.04 -1.64
C SER A 131 18.94 23.75 -0.17
N LEU A 132 17.66 23.72 0.20
CA LEU A 132 17.19 23.59 1.58
C LEU A 132 17.50 22.20 2.18
N ASP A 133 18.01 22.18 3.41
CA ASP A 133 18.35 20.94 4.09
C ASP A 133 17.11 20.07 4.38
N THR A 134 15.95 20.69 4.67
CA THR A 134 14.68 20.00 4.83
C THR A 134 14.24 19.31 3.54
N SER A 135 14.44 19.95 2.39
CA SER A 135 14.17 19.39 1.07
C SER A 135 15.10 18.19 0.76
N LYS A 136 16.39 18.35 0.99
CA LYS A 136 17.40 17.28 0.79
C LYS A 136 17.10 16.07 1.67
N TRP A 137 16.74 16.32 2.94
CA TRP A 137 16.41 15.27 3.88
C TRP A 137 15.21 14.45 3.41
N ILE A 138 14.08 15.09 3.11
CA ILE A 138 12.87 14.35 2.72
C ILE A 138 13.05 13.59 1.40
N LEU A 139 13.81 14.17 0.45
CA LEU A 139 14.14 13.49 -0.80
C LEU A 139 14.98 12.24 -0.57
N LYS A 140 15.95 12.30 0.36
CA LYS A 140 16.75 11.14 0.74
C LYS A 140 15.94 10.06 1.42
N GLU A 141 15.05 10.43 2.35
CA GLU A 141 14.11 9.49 2.99
C GLU A 141 13.21 8.82 1.96
N TYR A 142 12.66 9.59 1.00
CA TYR A 142 11.86 9.03 -0.08
C TYR A 142 12.64 8.04 -0.96
N GLN A 143 13.89 8.35 -1.33
CA GLN A 143 14.74 7.44 -2.11
C GLN A 143 14.95 6.09 -1.40
N ASN A 144 15.17 6.11 -0.08
CA ASN A 144 15.31 4.91 0.73
C ASN A 144 14.00 4.09 0.71
N VAL A 145 12.87 4.77 0.91
CA VAL A 145 11.52 4.15 0.86
C VAL A 145 11.26 3.54 -0.51
N GLN A 146 11.54 4.25 -1.59
CA GLN A 146 11.32 3.77 -2.95
C GLN A 146 12.16 2.51 -3.25
N ALA A 147 13.43 2.50 -2.86
CA ALA A 147 14.31 1.34 -3.05
C ALA A 147 13.79 0.10 -2.30
N GLU A 148 13.40 0.26 -1.03
CA GLU A 148 12.88 -0.84 -0.22
C GLU A 148 11.48 -1.28 -0.70
N TYR A 149 10.66 -0.36 -1.21
CA TYR A 149 9.35 -0.67 -1.79
C TYR A 149 9.49 -1.64 -2.97
N PHE A 150 10.33 -1.35 -3.95
CA PHE A 150 10.51 -2.22 -5.12
C PHE A 150 11.14 -3.56 -4.75
N LYS A 151 12.09 -3.58 -3.83
CA LYS A 151 12.67 -4.82 -3.30
C LYS A 151 11.62 -5.72 -2.64
N ASN A 152 10.66 -5.13 -1.90
CA ASN A 152 9.57 -5.87 -1.27
C ASN A 152 8.50 -6.34 -2.28
N ILE A 153 8.25 -5.58 -3.36
CA ILE A 153 7.39 -6.02 -4.48
C ILE A 153 7.94 -7.30 -5.13
N GLU A 154 9.24 -7.31 -5.45
CA GLU A 154 9.88 -8.47 -6.06
C GLU A 154 9.79 -9.75 -5.20
N LYS A 155 9.69 -9.58 -3.88
CA LYS A 155 9.56 -10.66 -2.91
C LYS A 155 8.11 -10.96 -2.49
N TYR A 156 7.13 -10.29 -3.09
CA TYR A 156 5.71 -10.38 -2.70
C TYR A 156 5.45 -10.07 -1.22
N GLN A 157 6.26 -9.21 -0.59
CA GLN A 157 6.14 -8.81 0.82
C GLN A 157 5.19 -7.61 0.97
N PHE A 158 3.91 -7.80 0.61
CA PHE A 158 2.92 -6.70 0.57
C PHE A 158 2.65 -6.06 1.93
N HIS A 159 2.72 -6.81 3.02
CA HIS A 159 2.57 -6.27 4.38
C HIS A 159 3.72 -5.32 4.75
N GLU A 160 4.94 -5.63 4.32
CA GLU A 160 6.10 -4.74 4.51
C GLU A 160 5.94 -3.46 3.68
N ILE A 161 5.42 -3.56 2.45
CA ILE A 161 5.11 -2.40 1.61
C ILE A 161 4.08 -1.50 2.30
N ALA A 162 2.98 -2.07 2.81
CA ALA A 162 1.96 -1.29 3.52
C ALA A 162 2.54 -0.62 4.78
N SER A 163 3.34 -1.33 5.56
CA SER A 163 4.03 -0.78 6.74
C SER A 163 4.98 0.35 6.38
N LEU A 164 5.81 0.14 5.36
CA LEU A 164 6.80 1.10 4.88
C LEU A 164 6.14 2.42 4.45
N ILE A 165 5.10 2.34 3.60
CA ILE A 165 4.39 3.53 3.12
C ILE A 165 3.64 4.22 4.27
N TYR A 166 3.02 3.44 5.17
CA TYR A 166 2.33 3.98 6.34
C TYR A 166 3.28 4.81 7.20
N HIS A 167 4.44 4.24 7.57
CA HIS A 167 5.42 4.94 8.41
C HIS A 167 5.99 6.17 7.73
N PHE A 168 6.35 6.08 6.46
CA PHE A 168 6.85 7.23 5.72
C PHE A 168 5.79 8.35 5.62
N THR A 169 4.55 7.99 5.22
CA THR A 169 3.50 8.99 5.03
C THR A 169 3.06 9.61 6.34
N TRP A 170 2.78 8.79 7.35
CA TRP A 170 2.26 9.28 8.63
C TRP A 170 3.36 9.98 9.43
N HIS A 171 4.44 9.27 9.74
CA HIS A 171 5.43 9.79 10.68
C HIS A 171 6.44 10.71 10.03
N THR A 172 7.08 10.29 8.93
CA THR A 172 8.14 11.11 8.32
C THR A 172 7.56 12.33 7.61
N PHE A 173 6.57 12.12 6.74
CA PHE A 173 6.03 13.22 5.94
C PHE A 173 5.06 14.10 6.76
N CYS A 174 4.00 13.51 7.36
CA CYS A 174 2.97 14.31 8.02
C CYS A 174 3.39 14.85 9.39
N ASP A 175 4.04 14.02 10.24
CA ASP A 175 4.34 14.43 11.61
C ASP A 175 5.62 15.27 11.71
N TRP A 176 6.60 15.06 10.80
CA TRP A 176 7.86 15.80 10.84
C TRP A 176 8.01 16.80 9.69
N TYR A 177 8.01 16.31 8.45
CA TYR A 177 8.32 17.19 7.31
C TYR A 177 7.34 18.35 7.18
N ILE A 178 6.02 18.08 7.22
CA ILE A 178 5.01 19.14 7.17
C ILE A 178 5.22 20.18 8.30
N GLU A 179 5.54 19.72 9.51
CA GLU A 179 5.78 20.66 10.62
C GLU A 179 7.02 21.53 10.40
N PHE A 180 8.11 20.94 9.88
CA PHE A 180 9.34 21.70 9.60
C PHE A 180 9.15 22.77 8.53
N ILE A 181 8.34 22.50 7.51
CA ILE A 181 8.15 23.43 6.39
C ILE A 181 7.05 24.49 6.61
N LYS A 182 6.31 24.46 7.72
CA LYS A 182 5.24 25.43 7.97
C LYS A 182 5.71 26.86 7.90
N SER A 183 6.86 27.17 8.50
CA SER A 183 7.44 28.50 8.49
C SER A 183 7.97 28.91 7.11
N ASP A 184 8.37 27.94 6.30
CA ASP A 184 9.00 28.19 4.99
C ASP A 184 7.98 28.70 3.97
N PHE A 185 6.68 28.35 4.12
CA PHE A 185 5.63 28.86 3.24
C PHE A 185 5.43 30.38 3.32
N ALA A 186 5.74 31.00 4.46
CA ALA A 186 5.66 32.44 4.67
C ALA A 186 6.98 33.17 4.36
N ASN A 187 8.03 32.43 3.98
CA ASN A 187 9.35 32.99 3.68
C ASN A 187 9.56 33.04 2.15
N ASP A 188 9.67 34.24 1.58
CA ASP A 188 9.75 34.44 0.13
C ASP A 188 10.94 33.68 -0.53
N GLU A 189 12.08 33.56 0.16
CA GLU A 189 13.28 32.89 -0.36
C GLU A 189 13.15 31.36 -0.39
N LYS A 190 12.38 30.78 0.55
CA LYS A 190 12.25 29.34 0.72
C LYS A 190 10.96 28.75 0.13
N SER A 191 9.93 29.58 0.04
CA SER A 191 8.57 29.15 -0.28
C SER A 191 8.46 28.41 -1.61
N GLU A 192 9.16 28.89 -2.64
CA GLU A 192 9.07 28.27 -3.97
C GLU A 192 9.65 26.86 -4.00
N GLU A 193 10.86 26.67 -3.44
CA GLU A 193 11.49 25.33 -3.34
C GLU A 193 10.64 24.40 -2.48
N THR A 194 10.20 24.88 -1.31
CA THR A 194 9.36 24.12 -0.38
C THR A 194 8.06 23.65 -1.03
N LYS A 195 7.38 24.52 -1.78
CA LYS A 195 6.15 24.16 -2.50
C LYS A 195 6.39 23.10 -3.58
N LYS A 196 7.47 23.22 -4.34
CA LYS A 196 7.82 22.23 -5.38
C LYS A 196 8.16 20.88 -4.78
N VAL A 197 9.03 20.84 -3.77
CA VAL A 197 9.48 19.59 -3.15
C VAL A 197 8.34 18.89 -2.40
N SER A 198 7.56 19.62 -1.60
CA SER A 198 6.44 19.04 -0.86
C SER A 198 5.37 18.47 -1.79
N GLY A 199 5.05 19.17 -2.87
CA GLY A 199 4.09 18.70 -3.88
C GLY A 199 4.59 17.46 -4.62
N TRP A 200 5.85 17.47 -5.05
CA TRP A 200 6.45 16.32 -5.71
C TRP A 200 6.47 15.07 -4.79
N ILE A 201 6.95 15.21 -3.55
CA ILE A 201 6.97 14.11 -2.57
C ILE A 201 5.56 13.56 -2.33
N PHE A 202 4.56 14.45 -2.20
CA PHE A 202 3.19 14.01 -1.98
C PHE A 202 2.64 13.20 -3.16
N ILE A 203 2.89 13.63 -4.39
CA ILE A 203 2.56 12.84 -5.60
C ILE A 203 3.25 11.49 -5.58
N GLN A 204 4.53 11.42 -5.19
CA GLN A 204 5.22 10.14 -5.11
C GLN A 204 4.61 9.22 -4.04
N ILE A 205 4.19 9.75 -2.90
CA ILE A 205 3.44 9.00 -1.87
C ILE A 205 2.15 8.43 -2.47
N LEU A 206 1.38 9.25 -3.19
CA LEU A 206 0.14 8.80 -3.82
C LEU A 206 0.39 7.70 -4.86
N LYS A 207 1.43 7.83 -5.68
CA LYS A 207 1.83 6.81 -6.66
C LYS A 207 2.19 5.47 -6.00
N LEU A 208 2.94 5.48 -4.88
CA LEU A 208 3.27 4.26 -4.14
C LEU A 208 2.04 3.62 -3.48
N LEU A 209 1.08 4.43 -3.02
CA LEU A 209 -0.17 3.97 -2.40
C LEU A 209 -1.21 3.49 -3.40
N HIS A 210 -1.20 4.00 -4.63
CA HIS A 210 -2.25 3.78 -5.62
C HIS A 210 -2.62 2.32 -5.87
N PRO A 211 -1.70 1.36 -5.96
CA PRO A 211 -2.04 -0.05 -6.11
C PRO A 211 -2.88 -0.63 -4.96
N ILE A 212 -2.77 -0.05 -3.76
CA ILE A 212 -3.46 -0.49 -2.56
C ILE A 212 -4.73 0.33 -2.31
N MET A 213 -4.63 1.66 -2.45
CA MET A 213 -5.68 2.64 -2.12
C MET A 213 -6.04 3.52 -3.32
N PRO A 214 -6.61 2.94 -4.41
CA PRO A 214 -6.77 3.65 -5.67
C PRO A 214 -7.75 4.83 -5.63
N PHE A 215 -8.78 4.78 -4.78
CA PHE A 215 -9.83 5.79 -4.81
C PHE A 215 -9.41 7.13 -4.20
N ILE A 216 -8.74 7.11 -3.04
CA ILE A 216 -8.26 8.35 -2.42
C ILE A 216 -7.08 8.96 -3.14
N THR A 217 -6.27 8.13 -3.79
CA THR A 217 -5.07 8.59 -4.51
C THR A 217 -5.37 9.14 -5.89
N GLU A 218 -6.54 8.82 -6.46
CA GLU A 218 -7.01 9.35 -7.75
C GLU A 218 -7.81 10.65 -7.58
N LYS A 219 -8.45 10.85 -6.43
CA LYS A 219 -9.30 12.00 -6.13
C LYS A 219 -8.51 13.27 -5.80
#